data_017024dfd38e666c81737dd04995eae0
#
_entry.id   017024dfd38e666c81737dd04995eae0
#
_cell.length_a   1.000
_cell.length_b   1.000
_cell.length_c   1.000
_cell.angle_alpha   90.00
_cell.angle_beta   90.00
_cell.angle_gamma   90.00
#
_symmetry.space_group_name_H-M   'P 1'
#
loop_
_entity.id
_entity.type
_entity.pdbx_description
1 polymer ?
#
loop_
_entity_poly.entity_id
_entity_poly.type
_entity_poly.pdbx_seq_one_letter_code
_entity_poly.pdbx_strand_id
1 'polypeptide(L)'
;MSLFTRRVTSIVGACAGAALFLPNLASGQMQPATAQDVPSDQIVIAYIQPENSAYQEMYDLLQKYHALENVREILNPIRLREQLTIKTMECGVINCRYGRENFKPTVTICYEFLRHILESLLNEAAPDGVTPSDAAVGQFLWVTLHEVGHATFDILDVPIFGHAEDAADNFATYIMLQFGREPARRLVLGAAWAWRAYLGDYKKNPVVPLRLSAFADEHGLPQERFYNLSCLAFGAHPDTFAELQRFLPLSRAQNCVLEYRSLVRAFEKQIGPYVDQQMARHVDDTDWVSTLETKAP
;
A
#
# COMPACT_ATOMS: atom_id res chain seq x y z
N MET A 1 50.39 7.37 33.99
CA MET A 1 51.56 6.76 33.30
C MET A 1 51.10 6.45 31.90
N SER A 2 51.54 7.28 31.09
CA SER A 2 52.44 7.27 29.91
C SER A 2 51.67 6.92 28.64
N LEU A 3 51.31 7.89 27.79
CA LEU A 3 52.03 8.47 26.66
C LEU A 3 52.12 7.54 25.44
N PHE A 4 51.39 7.89 24.37
CA PHE A 4 51.92 7.81 23.01
C PHE A 4 51.36 8.93 22.16
N THR A 5 52.07 10.00 22.09
CA THR A 5 52.00 11.05 21.09
C THR A 5 52.68 10.54 19.80
N ARG A 6 51.97 10.42 18.70
CA ARG A 6 52.62 10.36 17.37
C ARG A 6 52.31 11.62 16.57
N ARG A 7 53.39 12.32 16.26
CA ARG A 7 53.44 13.45 15.33
C ARG A 7 53.12 12.97 13.91
N VAL A 8 52.19 13.64 13.26
CA VAL A 8 51.96 13.51 11.83
C VAL A 8 52.70 14.65 11.14
N THR A 9 53.72 14.29 10.38
CA THR A 9 54.51 15.21 9.55
C THR A 9 53.69 15.57 8.31
N SER A 10 53.46 16.86 8.11
CA SER A 10 52.81 17.38 6.92
C SER A 10 53.73 17.25 5.71
N ILE A 11 53.28 16.53 4.69
CA ILE A 11 53.86 16.59 3.35
C ILE A 11 52.94 17.46 2.49
N VAL A 12 53.39 18.66 2.20
CA VAL A 12 52.77 19.54 1.22
C VAL A 12 53.23 19.09 -0.16
N GLY A 13 52.35 18.37 -0.86
CA GLY A 13 52.54 18.06 -2.27
C GLY A 13 51.66 18.96 -3.11
N ALA A 14 52.28 19.82 -3.90
CA ALA A 14 51.59 20.62 -4.91
C ALA A 14 51.10 19.73 -6.03
N CYS A 15 49.78 19.52 -6.13
CA CYS A 15 49.16 18.93 -7.31
C CYS A 15 48.59 20.04 -8.18
N ALA A 16 49.13 20.15 -9.39
CA ALA A 16 48.68 21.02 -10.47
C ALA A 16 47.20 20.70 -10.81
N GLY A 17 46.41 21.76 -10.94
CA GLY A 17 44.99 21.67 -11.24
C GLY A 17 44.72 21.13 -12.64
N ALA A 18 44.13 19.96 -12.74
CA ALA A 18 43.36 19.56 -13.89
C ALA A 18 41.87 19.88 -13.56
N ALA A 19 41.37 20.95 -14.19
CA ALA A 19 39.95 21.26 -14.15
C ALA A 19 39.18 20.17 -14.90
N LEU A 20 38.65 19.20 -14.16
CA LEU A 20 37.64 18.28 -14.69
C LEU A 20 36.34 19.07 -14.89
N PHE A 21 36.03 19.35 -16.15
CA PHE A 21 34.71 19.77 -16.56
C PHE A 21 33.74 18.61 -16.24
N LEU A 22 33.10 18.65 -15.08
CA LEU A 22 31.92 17.85 -14.83
C LEU A 22 30.79 18.44 -15.70
N PRO A 23 30.14 17.64 -16.57
CA PRO A 23 28.93 18.10 -17.23
C PRO A 23 27.93 18.49 -16.14
N ASN A 24 27.40 19.71 -16.23
CA ASN A 24 26.24 20.11 -15.45
C ASN A 24 25.10 19.14 -15.79
N LEU A 25 24.91 18.12 -14.98
CA LEU A 25 23.67 17.38 -14.94
C LEU A 25 22.66 18.40 -14.39
N ALA A 26 21.99 19.09 -15.31
CA ALA A 26 20.81 19.86 -14.98
C ALA A 26 19.86 18.87 -14.28
N SER A 27 19.73 19.01 -12.97
CA SER A 27 18.66 18.39 -12.21
C SER A 27 17.37 19.04 -12.71
N GLY A 28 16.79 18.44 -13.76
CA GLY A 28 15.46 18.77 -14.22
C GLY A 28 14.52 18.45 -13.07
N GLN A 29 14.17 19.43 -12.27
CA GLN A 29 13.06 19.32 -11.38
C GLN A 29 11.82 19.08 -12.26
N MET A 30 11.32 17.85 -12.27
CA MET A 30 10.08 17.54 -12.93
C MET A 30 8.99 18.40 -12.27
N GLN A 31 8.38 19.28 -13.04
CA GLN A 31 7.27 20.08 -12.57
C GLN A 31 6.05 19.17 -12.34
N PRO A 32 5.24 19.46 -11.32
CA PRO A 32 3.95 18.77 -11.14
C PRO A 32 3.13 18.84 -12.44
N ALA A 33 2.40 17.77 -12.74
CA ALA A 33 1.53 17.73 -13.90
C ALA A 33 0.55 18.91 -13.86
N THR A 34 0.44 19.66 -14.95
CA THR A 34 -0.60 20.69 -15.12
C THR A 34 -1.92 20.01 -15.46
N ALA A 35 -3.04 20.74 -15.33
CA ALA A 35 -4.36 20.21 -15.71
C ALA A 35 -4.45 19.77 -17.18
N GLN A 36 -3.52 20.22 -18.05
CA GLN A 36 -3.45 19.87 -19.45
C GLN A 36 -2.69 18.55 -19.70
N ASP A 37 -1.92 18.06 -18.70
CA ASP A 37 -1.10 16.86 -18.80
C ASP A 37 -1.83 15.61 -18.26
N VAL A 38 -3.02 15.78 -17.66
CA VAL A 38 -3.81 14.69 -17.08
C VAL A 38 -4.77 14.15 -18.13
N PRO A 39 -4.76 12.82 -18.42
CA PRO A 39 -5.75 12.21 -19.31
C PRO A 39 -7.18 12.45 -18.80
N SER A 40 -8.14 12.67 -19.71
CA SER A 40 -9.56 12.85 -19.36
C SER A 40 -10.13 11.66 -18.58
N ASP A 41 -9.67 10.45 -18.93
CA ASP A 41 -9.99 9.18 -18.27
C ASP A 41 -8.71 8.56 -17.75
N GLN A 42 -8.18 9.15 -16.66
CA GLN A 42 -6.89 8.71 -16.10
C GLN A 42 -6.92 7.29 -15.52
N ILE A 43 -8.10 6.78 -15.13
CA ILE A 43 -8.25 5.41 -14.61
C ILE A 43 -9.36 4.70 -15.39
N VAL A 44 -8.97 3.68 -16.12
CA VAL A 44 -9.86 2.76 -16.83
C VAL A 44 -10.03 1.50 -16.01
N ILE A 45 -11.27 1.04 -15.87
CA ILE A 45 -11.58 -0.20 -15.14
C ILE A 45 -12.12 -1.26 -16.09
N ALA A 46 -11.84 -2.53 -15.80
CA ALA A 46 -12.33 -3.66 -16.57
C ALA A 46 -12.59 -4.90 -15.71
N TYR A 47 -13.77 -5.49 -15.86
CA TYR A 47 -14.11 -6.79 -15.30
C TYR A 47 -14.05 -7.82 -16.42
N ILE A 48 -13.03 -8.68 -16.42
CA ILE A 48 -12.89 -9.73 -17.43
C ILE A 48 -13.64 -10.96 -16.97
N GLN A 49 -14.61 -11.40 -17.76
CA GLN A 49 -15.40 -12.58 -17.42
C GLN A 49 -14.50 -13.81 -17.28
N PRO A 50 -14.62 -14.59 -16.19
CA PRO A 50 -13.82 -15.79 -16.01
C PRO A 50 -14.26 -16.90 -16.95
N GLU A 51 -13.33 -17.74 -17.38
CA GLU A 51 -13.61 -18.97 -18.12
C GLU A 51 -14.05 -20.08 -17.15
N ASN A 52 -13.48 -20.11 -15.95
CA ASN A 52 -13.82 -21.07 -14.91
C ASN A 52 -15.04 -20.59 -14.13
N SER A 53 -16.13 -21.38 -14.20
CA SER A 53 -17.41 -21.10 -13.51
C SER A 53 -17.26 -20.96 -11.98
N ALA A 54 -16.19 -21.49 -11.38
CA ALA A 54 -15.92 -21.35 -9.95
C ALA A 54 -15.66 -19.89 -9.53
N TYR A 55 -15.34 -18.99 -10.46
CA TYR A 55 -15.12 -17.55 -10.22
C TYR A 55 -16.30 -16.67 -10.67
N GLN A 56 -17.36 -17.26 -11.24
CA GLN A 56 -18.51 -16.49 -11.73
C GLN A 56 -19.18 -15.68 -10.63
N GLU A 57 -19.41 -16.29 -9.47
CA GLU A 57 -20.00 -15.59 -8.32
C GLU A 57 -19.15 -14.39 -7.87
N MET A 58 -17.83 -14.54 -7.87
CA MET A 58 -16.90 -13.45 -7.54
C MET A 58 -16.98 -12.29 -8.54
N TYR A 59 -17.00 -12.64 -9.83
CA TYR A 59 -17.16 -11.66 -10.91
C TYR A 59 -18.47 -10.88 -10.76
N ASP A 60 -19.60 -11.59 -10.51
CA ASP A 60 -20.91 -10.98 -10.35
C ASP A 60 -20.98 -10.06 -9.10
N LEU A 61 -20.37 -10.50 -7.99
CA LEU A 61 -20.29 -9.71 -6.75
C LEU A 61 -19.48 -8.42 -6.95
N LEU A 62 -18.32 -8.49 -7.59
CA LEU A 62 -17.50 -7.30 -7.81
C LEU A 62 -18.21 -6.25 -8.67
N GLN A 63 -18.93 -6.67 -9.70
CA GLN A 63 -19.74 -5.77 -10.52
C GLN A 63 -20.95 -5.23 -9.75
N LYS A 64 -21.67 -6.10 -9.05
CA LYS A 64 -22.84 -5.72 -8.26
C LYS A 64 -22.51 -4.63 -7.23
N TYR A 65 -21.36 -4.74 -6.57
CA TYR A 65 -20.91 -3.77 -5.58
C TYR A 65 -20.06 -2.63 -6.16
N HIS A 66 -19.94 -2.55 -7.48
CA HIS A 66 -19.13 -1.53 -8.16
C HIS A 66 -17.70 -1.41 -7.59
N ALA A 67 -17.06 -2.56 -7.34
CA ALA A 67 -15.81 -2.61 -6.61
C ALA A 67 -14.69 -1.79 -7.27
N LEU A 68 -14.51 -1.88 -8.59
CA LEU A 68 -13.50 -1.11 -9.31
C LEU A 68 -13.89 0.34 -9.51
N GLU A 69 -15.18 0.67 -9.61
CA GLU A 69 -15.68 2.03 -9.65
C GLU A 69 -15.36 2.76 -8.35
N ASN A 70 -15.57 2.09 -7.20
CA ASN A 70 -15.21 2.65 -5.89
C ASN A 70 -13.70 2.87 -5.78
N VAL A 71 -12.89 1.91 -6.22
CA VAL A 71 -11.42 2.06 -6.28
C VAL A 71 -11.02 3.26 -7.15
N ARG A 72 -11.61 3.40 -8.34
CA ARG A 72 -11.37 4.54 -9.22
C ARG A 72 -11.73 5.87 -8.54
N GLU A 73 -12.85 5.93 -7.83
CA GLU A 73 -13.28 7.13 -7.13
C GLU A 73 -12.30 7.52 -6.00
N ILE A 74 -11.84 6.54 -5.22
CA ILE A 74 -10.82 6.74 -4.18
C ILE A 74 -9.52 7.32 -4.76
N LEU A 75 -9.15 6.90 -5.97
CA LEU A 75 -7.88 7.25 -6.61
C LEU A 75 -7.93 8.50 -7.49
N ASN A 76 -9.11 8.91 -7.93
CA ASN A 76 -9.29 10.08 -8.78
C ASN A 76 -8.64 11.37 -8.28
N PRO A 77 -8.48 11.61 -6.96
CA PRO A 77 -7.73 12.76 -6.47
C PRO A 77 -6.26 12.78 -6.91
N ILE A 78 -5.65 11.63 -7.20
CA ILE A 78 -4.25 11.55 -7.63
C ILE A 78 -4.18 11.76 -9.15
N ARG A 79 -3.59 12.86 -9.59
CA ARG A 79 -3.43 13.20 -11.01
C ARG A 79 -2.29 12.41 -11.62
N LEU A 80 -2.63 11.36 -12.35
CA LEU A 80 -1.68 10.51 -13.06
C LEU A 80 -1.29 11.13 -14.41
N ARG A 81 -0.04 11.02 -14.80
CA ARG A 81 0.48 11.49 -16.10
C ARG A 81 0.19 10.53 -17.25
N GLU A 82 -0.04 9.26 -16.94
CA GLU A 82 -0.42 8.22 -17.88
C GLU A 82 -1.73 7.59 -17.43
N GLN A 83 -2.48 7.03 -18.38
CA GLN A 83 -3.69 6.29 -18.08
C GLN A 83 -3.34 4.96 -17.40
N LEU A 84 -3.94 4.71 -16.24
CA LEU A 84 -3.84 3.46 -15.50
C LEU A 84 -5.05 2.58 -15.79
N THR A 85 -4.83 1.32 -16.16
CA THR A 85 -5.88 0.30 -16.22
C THR A 85 -5.91 -0.50 -14.94
N ILE A 86 -7.09 -0.67 -14.32
CA ILE A 86 -7.30 -1.57 -13.18
C ILE A 86 -8.31 -2.63 -13.62
N LYS A 87 -7.94 -3.89 -13.56
CA LYS A 87 -8.80 -4.98 -14.03
C LYS A 87 -8.83 -6.16 -13.07
N THR A 88 -9.96 -6.88 -13.10
CA THR A 88 -10.08 -8.20 -12.48
C THR A 88 -10.14 -9.28 -13.56
N MET A 89 -9.46 -10.40 -13.34
CA MET A 89 -9.46 -11.51 -14.28
C MET A 89 -9.05 -12.83 -13.62
N GLU A 90 -9.28 -13.94 -14.33
CA GLU A 90 -8.67 -15.23 -14.02
C GLU A 90 -7.22 -15.23 -14.47
N CYS A 91 -6.30 -15.63 -13.59
CA CYS A 91 -4.84 -15.56 -13.83
C CYS A 91 -4.16 -16.93 -13.81
N GLY A 92 -4.82 -17.97 -13.29
CA GLY A 92 -4.22 -19.28 -13.05
C GLY A 92 -3.29 -19.34 -11.83
N VAL A 93 -3.15 -18.24 -11.09
CA VAL A 93 -2.31 -18.13 -9.89
C VAL A 93 -2.96 -17.21 -8.87
N ILE A 94 -2.69 -17.46 -7.57
CA ILE A 94 -3.10 -16.56 -6.49
C ILE A 94 -2.16 -15.35 -6.49
N ASN A 95 -2.60 -14.25 -7.08
CA ASN A 95 -1.78 -13.05 -7.18
C ASN A 95 -2.61 -11.78 -7.39
N CYS A 96 -2.00 -10.62 -7.10
CA CYS A 96 -2.31 -9.31 -7.63
C CYS A 96 -0.99 -8.71 -8.11
N ARG A 97 -1.00 -7.90 -9.14
CA ARG A 97 0.24 -7.34 -9.65
C ARG A 97 0.03 -6.03 -10.39
N TYR A 98 1.00 -5.15 -10.26
CA TYR A 98 1.23 -4.06 -11.18
C TYR A 98 2.23 -4.48 -12.27
N GLY A 99 2.07 -3.94 -13.47
CA GLY A 99 3.03 -4.09 -14.57
C GLY A 99 2.60 -3.28 -15.80
N ARG A 100 3.45 -3.23 -16.80
CA ARG A 100 3.12 -2.58 -18.08
C ARG A 100 2.69 -3.62 -19.11
N GLU A 101 1.41 -3.70 -19.42
CA GLU A 101 0.89 -4.55 -20.49
C GLU A 101 0.83 -3.76 -21.80
N ASN A 102 1.55 -4.21 -22.81
CA ASN A 102 1.71 -3.46 -24.06
C ASN A 102 2.12 -1.99 -23.81
N PHE A 103 3.06 -1.78 -22.90
CA PHE A 103 3.58 -0.48 -22.46
C PHE A 103 2.57 0.39 -21.67
N LYS A 104 1.39 -0.09 -21.36
CA LYS A 104 0.37 0.64 -20.58
C LYS A 104 0.40 0.20 -19.12
N PRO A 105 0.45 1.14 -18.14
CA PRO A 105 0.34 0.84 -16.73
C PRO A 105 -0.94 0.03 -16.45
N THR A 106 -0.80 -1.14 -15.83
CA THR A 106 -1.93 -2.04 -15.58
C THR A 106 -1.80 -2.70 -14.22
N VAL A 107 -2.83 -2.56 -13.39
CA VAL A 107 -3.04 -3.34 -12.16
C VAL A 107 -3.99 -4.48 -12.49
N THR A 108 -3.58 -5.69 -12.16
CA THR A 108 -4.37 -6.91 -12.37
C THR A 108 -4.66 -7.57 -11.03
N ILE A 109 -5.94 -7.78 -10.72
CA ILE A 109 -6.42 -8.45 -9.52
C ILE A 109 -6.99 -9.80 -9.94
N CYS A 110 -6.37 -10.88 -9.48
CA CYS A 110 -6.76 -12.24 -9.87
C CYS A 110 -7.94 -12.75 -9.05
N TYR A 111 -8.91 -13.42 -9.68
CA TYR A 111 -10.03 -14.04 -8.96
C TYR A 111 -9.58 -15.10 -7.96
N GLU A 112 -8.48 -15.78 -8.26
CA GLU A 112 -7.83 -16.75 -7.37
C GLU A 112 -7.42 -16.12 -6.03
N PHE A 113 -6.89 -14.89 -6.08
CA PHE A 113 -6.53 -14.15 -4.88
C PHE A 113 -7.76 -13.77 -4.04
N LEU A 114 -8.81 -13.27 -4.69
CA LEU A 114 -10.06 -12.90 -4.01
C LEU A 114 -10.72 -14.11 -3.33
N ARG A 115 -10.75 -15.25 -4.01
CA ARG A 115 -11.21 -16.50 -3.46
C ARG A 115 -10.37 -16.93 -2.26
N HIS A 116 -9.06 -16.84 -2.37
CA HIS A 116 -8.13 -17.18 -1.29
C HIS A 116 -8.36 -16.33 -0.03
N ILE A 117 -8.63 -15.02 -0.18
CA ILE A 117 -9.01 -14.16 0.95
C ILE A 117 -10.22 -14.75 1.66
N LEU A 118 -11.32 -15.00 0.93
CA LEU A 118 -12.56 -15.49 1.52
C LEU A 118 -12.36 -16.83 2.24
N GLU A 119 -11.65 -17.76 1.62
CA GLU A 119 -11.36 -19.07 2.20
C GLU A 119 -10.48 -18.98 3.48
N SER A 120 -9.56 -18.04 3.52
CA SER A 120 -8.67 -17.83 4.67
C SER A 120 -9.36 -17.22 5.87
N LEU A 121 -10.36 -16.36 5.65
CA LEU A 121 -11.08 -15.65 6.72
C LEU A 121 -12.08 -16.52 7.48
N LEU A 122 -12.53 -17.62 6.90
CA LEU A 122 -13.57 -18.49 7.47
C LEU A 122 -13.15 -19.17 8.80
N ASN A 123 -11.86 -19.20 9.10
CA ASN A 123 -11.32 -19.96 10.24
C ASN A 123 -10.84 -19.08 11.41
N GLU A 124 -10.97 -17.76 11.31
CA GLU A 124 -10.44 -16.84 12.32
C GLU A 124 -11.55 -16.08 13.05
N ALA A 125 -11.33 -15.81 14.36
CA ALA A 125 -12.23 -14.97 15.13
C ALA A 125 -12.03 -13.49 14.79
N ALA A 126 -13.09 -12.82 14.37
CA ALA A 126 -13.07 -11.40 14.05
C ALA A 126 -12.70 -10.53 15.27
N PRO A 127 -12.02 -9.39 15.07
CA PRO A 127 -11.96 -8.33 16.07
C PRO A 127 -13.35 -7.77 16.39
N ASP A 128 -13.51 -7.17 17.57
CA ASP A 128 -14.78 -6.58 17.98
C ASP A 128 -15.24 -5.51 16.98
N GLY A 129 -16.47 -5.66 16.47
CA GLY A 129 -17.07 -4.73 15.52
C GLY A 129 -16.51 -4.81 14.09
N VAL A 130 -15.76 -5.87 13.75
CA VAL A 130 -15.31 -6.19 12.38
C VAL A 130 -16.01 -7.46 11.92
N THR A 131 -16.63 -7.40 10.76
CA THR A 131 -17.30 -8.55 10.13
C THR A 131 -16.34 -9.27 9.17
N PRO A 132 -16.59 -10.54 8.80
CA PRO A 132 -15.86 -11.19 7.71
C PRO A 132 -15.92 -10.41 6.39
N SER A 133 -17.02 -9.70 6.13
CA SER A 133 -17.16 -8.82 4.97
C SER A 133 -16.18 -7.64 5.04
N ASP A 134 -16.05 -6.99 6.21
CA ASP A 134 -15.08 -5.91 6.40
C ASP A 134 -13.64 -6.40 6.15
N ALA A 135 -13.32 -7.60 6.58
CA ALA A 135 -12.01 -8.20 6.36
C ALA A 135 -11.75 -8.50 4.87
N ALA A 136 -12.74 -9.04 4.17
CA ALA A 136 -12.62 -9.32 2.74
C ALA A 136 -12.47 -8.03 1.94
N VAL A 137 -13.30 -7.02 2.21
CA VAL A 137 -13.24 -5.71 1.56
C VAL A 137 -11.98 -4.96 1.94
N GLY A 138 -11.61 -4.96 3.22
CA GLY A 138 -10.40 -4.32 3.71
C GLY A 138 -9.14 -4.89 3.05
N GLN A 139 -9.05 -6.21 2.93
CA GLN A 139 -7.93 -6.86 2.26
C GLN A 139 -7.93 -6.63 0.75
N PHE A 140 -9.10 -6.68 0.11
CA PHE A 140 -9.25 -6.34 -1.30
C PHE A 140 -8.74 -4.92 -1.59
N LEU A 141 -9.22 -3.93 -0.83
CA LEU A 141 -8.80 -2.54 -0.98
C LEU A 141 -7.31 -2.38 -0.71
N TRP A 142 -6.83 -2.97 0.39
CA TRP A 142 -5.43 -2.81 0.78
C TRP A 142 -4.48 -3.35 -0.28
N VAL A 143 -4.73 -4.56 -0.82
CA VAL A 143 -3.89 -5.14 -1.87
C VAL A 143 -4.05 -4.38 -3.20
N THR A 144 -5.27 -3.98 -3.56
CA THR A 144 -5.49 -3.17 -4.76
C THR A 144 -4.74 -1.83 -4.67
N LEU A 145 -4.80 -1.15 -3.52
CA LEU A 145 -4.08 0.10 -3.28
C LEU A 145 -2.57 -0.10 -3.21
N HIS A 146 -2.08 -1.26 -2.77
CA HIS A 146 -0.67 -1.63 -2.84
C HIS A 146 -0.19 -1.66 -4.29
N GLU A 147 -0.89 -2.36 -5.18
CA GLU A 147 -0.55 -2.41 -6.60
C GLU A 147 -0.66 -1.03 -7.28
N VAL A 148 -1.63 -0.22 -6.85
CA VAL A 148 -1.75 1.17 -7.30
C VAL A 148 -0.61 2.02 -6.75
N GLY A 149 -0.07 1.71 -5.59
CA GLY A 149 1.15 2.33 -5.06
C GLY A 149 2.31 2.17 -6.04
N HIS A 150 2.58 0.93 -6.50
CA HIS A 150 3.58 0.67 -7.53
C HIS A 150 3.30 1.46 -8.82
N ALA A 151 2.04 1.46 -9.28
CA ALA A 151 1.64 2.22 -10.47
C ALA A 151 1.88 3.72 -10.30
N THR A 152 1.54 4.27 -9.13
CA THR A 152 1.72 5.68 -8.82
C THR A 152 3.20 6.07 -8.81
N PHE A 153 4.05 5.23 -8.22
CA PHE A 153 5.50 5.46 -8.17
C PHE A 153 6.12 5.43 -9.56
N ASP A 154 5.72 4.47 -10.40
CA ASP A 154 6.20 4.36 -11.79
C ASP A 154 5.72 5.53 -12.66
N ILE A 155 4.39 5.83 -12.66
CA ILE A 155 3.79 6.86 -13.53
C ILE A 155 4.27 8.27 -13.15
N LEU A 156 4.46 8.54 -11.86
CA LEU A 156 4.87 9.86 -11.36
C LEU A 156 6.38 9.98 -11.16
N ASP A 157 7.15 8.92 -11.45
CA ASP A 157 8.61 8.85 -11.23
C ASP A 157 8.99 9.22 -9.79
N VAL A 158 8.26 8.62 -8.83
CA VAL A 158 8.48 8.85 -7.39
C VAL A 158 9.72 8.08 -6.94
N PRO A 159 10.76 8.76 -6.45
CA PRO A 159 11.94 8.06 -5.97
C PRO A 159 11.63 7.27 -4.69
N ILE A 160 11.95 5.98 -4.72
CA ILE A 160 11.80 5.09 -3.57
C ILE A 160 13.18 4.84 -2.96
N PHE A 161 13.28 5.04 -1.66
CA PHE A 161 14.46 4.73 -0.89
C PHE A 161 14.18 3.53 0.03
N GLY A 162 14.67 2.36 -0.36
CA GLY A 162 14.42 1.09 0.31
C GLY A 162 13.65 0.12 -0.57
N HIS A 163 12.87 -0.76 0.05
CA HIS A 163 12.06 -1.74 -0.66
C HIS A 163 10.81 -1.12 -1.26
N ALA A 164 10.55 -1.37 -2.54
CA ALA A 164 9.37 -0.88 -3.24
C ALA A 164 8.07 -1.47 -2.65
N GLU A 165 8.14 -2.71 -2.18
CA GLU A 165 7.03 -3.42 -1.54
C GLU A 165 6.60 -2.75 -0.23
N ASP A 166 7.55 -2.39 0.63
CA ASP A 166 7.26 -1.66 1.86
C ASP A 166 6.67 -0.26 1.57
N ALA A 167 7.15 0.40 0.52
CA ALA A 167 6.60 1.69 0.10
C ALA A 167 5.16 1.56 -0.42
N ALA A 168 4.84 0.49 -1.17
CA ALA A 168 3.50 0.20 -1.65
C ALA A 168 2.55 -0.16 -0.50
N ASP A 169 2.99 -0.94 0.49
CA ASP A 169 2.26 -1.22 1.72
C ASP A 169 1.93 0.06 2.50
N ASN A 170 2.91 0.95 2.61
CA ASN A 170 2.76 2.25 3.26
C ASN A 170 1.77 3.15 2.50
N PHE A 171 1.82 3.15 1.17
CA PHE A 171 0.87 3.88 0.32
C PHE A 171 -0.56 3.38 0.55
N ALA A 172 -0.79 2.07 0.47
CA ALA A 172 -2.11 1.47 0.69
C ALA A 172 -2.66 1.83 2.07
N THR A 173 -1.84 1.65 3.10
CA THR A 173 -2.22 1.96 4.48
C THR A 173 -2.53 3.45 4.66
N TYR A 174 -1.71 4.34 4.08
CA TYR A 174 -1.93 5.78 4.16
C TYR A 174 -3.28 6.18 3.55
N ILE A 175 -3.59 5.73 2.34
CA ILE A 175 -4.86 6.04 1.66
C ILE A 175 -6.05 5.56 2.50
N MET A 176 -6.03 4.33 3.01
CA MET A 176 -7.13 3.79 3.82
C MET A 176 -7.31 4.55 5.14
N LEU A 177 -6.25 5.12 5.70
CA LEU A 177 -6.32 5.95 6.92
C LEU A 177 -6.88 7.36 6.68
N GLN A 178 -7.05 7.80 5.42
CA GLN A 178 -7.72 9.07 5.10
C GLN A 178 -9.24 8.93 5.06
N PHE A 179 -9.81 7.74 5.02
CA PHE A 179 -11.25 7.56 5.11
C PHE A 179 -11.80 8.06 6.45
N GLY A 180 -13.07 8.43 6.50
CA GLY A 180 -13.71 8.81 7.75
C GLY A 180 -13.47 7.78 8.87
N ARG A 181 -13.47 8.22 10.13
CA ARG A 181 -13.01 7.43 11.29
C ARG A 181 -13.54 5.99 11.34
N GLU A 182 -14.86 5.80 11.18
CA GLU A 182 -15.46 4.45 11.23
C GLU A 182 -15.17 3.59 10.01
N PRO A 183 -15.27 4.09 8.75
CA PRO A 183 -14.84 3.35 7.59
C PRO A 183 -13.36 2.94 7.66
N ALA A 184 -12.47 3.87 8.03
CA ALA A 184 -11.04 3.55 8.20
C ALA A 184 -10.85 2.46 9.26
N ARG A 185 -11.56 2.55 10.41
CA ARG A 185 -11.46 1.55 11.48
C ARG A 185 -11.86 0.17 10.98
N ARG A 186 -13.03 0.02 10.37
CA ARG A 186 -13.55 -1.26 9.90
C ARG A 186 -12.65 -1.89 8.83
N LEU A 187 -12.26 -1.10 7.82
CA LEU A 187 -11.48 -1.59 6.68
C LEU A 187 -10.02 -1.90 7.04
N VAL A 188 -9.38 -1.04 7.83
CA VAL A 188 -7.98 -1.26 8.26
C VAL A 188 -7.88 -2.40 9.26
N LEU A 189 -8.81 -2.51 10.22
CA LEU A 189 -8.85 -3.66 11.12
C LEU A 189 -9.19 -4.95 10.35
N GLY A 190 -10.05 -4.86 9.35
CA GLY A 190 -10.36 -5.97 8.46
C GLY A 190 -9.12 -6.47 7.71
N ALA A 191 -8.35 -5.56 7.10
CA ALA A 191 -7.10 -5.89 6.43
C ALA A 191 -6.06 -6.46 7.41
N ALA A 192 -5.90 -5.86 8.60
CA ALA A 192 -5.02 -6.38 9.64
C ALA A 192 -5.42 -7.79 10.08
N TRP A 193 -6.73 -8.05 10.23
CA TRP A 193 -7.23 -9.37 10.56
C TRP A 193 -6.94 -10.39 9.46
N ALA A 194 -7.13 -10.02 8.20
CA ALA A 194 -6.79 -10.88 7.06
C ALA A 194 -5.29 -11.22 7.05
N TRP A 195 -4.41 -10.24 7.24
CA TRP A 195 -2.97 -10.51 7.39
C TRP A 195 -2.67 -11.39 8.60
N ARG A 196 -3.38 -11.20 9.71
CA ARG A 196 -3.21 -12.02 10.89
C ARG A 196 -3.57 -13.49 10.64
N ALA A 197 -4.55 -13.78 9.79
CA ALA A 197 -4.91 -15.16 9.44
C ALA A 197 -3.72 -15.95 8.87
N TYR A 198 -2.78 -15.28 8.17
CA TYR A 198 -1.55 -15.90 7.69
C TYR A 198 -0.52 -16.17 8.80
N LEU A 199 -0.69 -15.61 9.99
CA LEU A 199 0.28 -15.80 11.08
C LEU A 199 0.17 -17.19 11.73
N GLY A 200 -0.95 -17.87 11.56
CA GLY A 200 -1.25 -19.12 12.25
C GLY A 200 -1.48 -18.96 13.77
N ASP A 201 -1.69 -20.05 14.43
CA ASP A 201 -1.96 -20.06 15.89
C ASP A 201 -0.64 -20.01 16.69
N TYR A 202 -0.14 -18.80 16.95
CA TYR A 202 1.07 -18.58 17.76
C TYR A 202 1.01 -19.15 19.17
N LYS A 203 -0.20 -19.31 19.73
CA LYS A 203 -0.36 -19.89 21.06
C LYS A 203 -0.05 -21.38 21.06
N LYS A 204 -0.38 -22.07 19.96
CA LYS A 204 -0.11 -23.51 19.78
C LYS A 204 1.25 -23.79 19.18
N ASN A 205 1.80 -22.88 18.38
CA ASN A 205 3.06 -23.10 17.69
C ASN A 205 3.91 -21.82 17.68
N PRO A 206 4.57 -21.47 18.81
CA PRO A 206 5.32 -20.21 18.96
C PRO A 206 6.58 -20.14 18.07
N VAL A 207 6.99 -21.25 17.47
CA VAL A 207 8.14 -21.32 16.57
C VAL A 207 7.69 -21.86 15.22
N VAL A 208 7.44 -20.95 14.28
CA VAL A 208 7.25 -21.33 12.87
C VAL A 208 8.64 -21.35 12.22
N PRO A 209 9.17 -22.53 11.79
CA PRO A 209 10.45 -22.57 11.09
C PRO A 209 10.29 -21.87 9.73
N LEU A 210 10.79 -20.65 9.63
CA LEU A 210 10.84 -19.91 8.37
C LEU A 210 12.01 -20.47 7.54
N ARG A 211 11.74 -20.76 6.27
CA ARG A 211 12.81 -21.07 5.31
C ARG A 211 13.62 -19.81 5.05
N LEU A 212 14.93 -19.91 4.91
CA LEU A 212 15.79 -18.77 4.59
C LEU A 212 15.34 -18.03 3.31
N SER A 213 14.77 -18.75 2.34
CA SER A 213 14.20 -18.17 1.12
C SER A 213 13.05 -17.19 1.39
N ALA A 214 12.32 -17.32 2.49
CA ALA A 214 11.26 -16.39 2.84
C ALA A 214 11.78 -14.98 3.20
N PHE A 215 13.05 -14.88 3.62
CA PHE A 215 13.71 -13.60 3.87
C PHE A 215 14.34 -12.97 2.61
N ALA A 216 14.36 -13.70 1.50
CA ALA A 216 14.85 -13.23 0.21
C ALA A 216 13.68 -12.87 -0.75
N ASP A 217 12.44 -13.00 -0.29
CA ASP A 217 11.26 -12.58 -1.03
C ASP A 217 11.23 -11.05 -1.11
N GLU A 218 10.77 -10.51 -2.22
CA GLU A 218 10.63 -9.06 -2.40
C GLU A 218 9.57 -8.50 -1.45
N HIS A 219 8.53 -9.28 -1.17
CA HIS A 219 7.51 -8.93 -0.19
C HIS A 219 7.97 -9.23 1.23
N GLY A 220 7.69 -8.32 2.14
CA GLY A 220 7.83 -8.57 3.57
C GLY A 220 6.99 -9.78 4.01
N LEU A 221 7.45 -10.48 5.04
CA LEU A 221 6.69 -11.60 5.61
C LEU A 221 5.28 -11.13 6.02
N PRO A 222 4.26 -11.97 5.94
CA PRO A 222 2.90 -11.61 6.40
C PRO A 222 2.88 -11.02 7.82
N GLN A 223 3.79 -11.51 8.69
CA GLN A 223 4.00 -10.99 10.04
C GLN A 223 4.48 -9.53 10.02
N GLU A 224 5.45 -9.21 9.19
CA GLU A 224 5.98 -7.86 9.05
C GLU A 224 4.92 -6.92 8.52
N ARG A 225 4.17 -7.33 7.49
CA ARG A 225 3.07 -6.58 6.91
C ARG A 225 1.98 -6.30 7.94
N PHE A 226 1.58 -7.31 8.74
CA PHE A 226 0.65 -7.14 9.85
C PHE A 226 1.13 -6.11 10.87
N TYR A 227 2.39 -6.22 11.32
CA TYR A 227 2.93 -5.30 12.32
C TYR A 227 3.11 -3.88 11.78
N ASN A 228 3.51 -3.72 10.51
CA ASN A 228 3.66 -2.43 9.86
C ASN A 228 2.31 -1.72 9.72
N LEU A 229 1.31 -2.40 9.16
CA LEU A 229 -0.06 -1.90 9.08
C LEU A 229 -0.61 -1.51 10.46
N SER A 230 -0.47 -2.40 11.47
CA SER A 230 -0.94 -2.16 12.83
C SER A 230 -0.26 -0.95 13.47
N CYS A 231 1.04 -0.78 13.27
CA CYS A 231 1.79 0.35 13.82
C CYS A 231 1.39 1.67 13.16
N LEU A 232 1.25 1.71 11.84
CA LEU A 232 0.82 2.91 11.12
C LEU A 232 -0.60 3.32 11.52
N ALA A 233 -1.53 2.37 11.61
CA ALA A 233 -2.91 2.62 12.04
C ALA A 233 -2.96 3.16 13.50
N PHE A 234 -2.29 2.48 14.42
CA PHE A 234 -2.20 2.95 15.80
C PHE A 234 -1.50 4.31 15.91
N GLY A 235 -0.46 4.53 15.11
CA GLY A 235 0.26 5.81 15.07
C GLY A 235 -0.55 6.97 14.52
N ALA A 236 -1.46 6.70 13.57
CA ALA A 236 -2.37 7.69 13.00
C ALA A 236 -3.46 8.11 14.01
N HIS A 237 -4.15 7.13 14.57
CA HIS A 237 -5.30 7.33 15.45
C HIS A 237 -5.26 6.36 16.64
N PRO A 238 -4.47 6.65 17.70
CA PRO A 238 -4.29 5.74 18.83
C PRO A 238 -5.60 5.30 19.51
N ASP A 239 -6.56 6.22 19.64
CA ASP A 239 -7.86 5.91 20.27
C ASP A 239 -8.72 5.00 19.38
N THR A 240 -8.71 5.22 18.07
CA THR A 240 -9.49 4.45 17.09
C THR A 240 -8.95 3.03 16.93
N PHE A 241 -7.63 2.88 16.99
CA PHE A 241 -6.93 1.60 16.78
C PHE A 241 -6.26 1.06 18.06
N ALA A 242 -6.76 1.44 19.23
CA ALA A 242 -6.22 1.01 20.53
C ALA A 242 -6.08 -0.52 20.65
N GLU A 243 -6.97 -1.27 20.04
CA GLU A 243 -6.94 -2.73 20.03
C GLU A 243 -5.74 -3.35 19.31
N LEU A 244 -5.14 -2.64 18.35
CA LEU A 244 -3.93 -3.09 17.67
C LEU A 244 -2.69 -2.98 18.55
N GLN A 245 -2.69 -2.07 19.52
CA GLN A 245 -1.56 -1.89 20.45
C GLN A 245 -1.19 -3.18 21.19
N ARG A 246 -2.19 -4.01 21.55
CA ARG A 246 -1.96 -5.28 22.27
C ARG A 246 -1.10 -6.29 21.51
N PHE A 247 -1.01 -6.16 20.20
CA PHE A 247 -0.20 -7.03 19.35
C PHE A 247 1.20 -6.50 19.16
N LEU A 248 1.41 -5.20 19.32
CA LEU A 248 2.69 -4.54 19.11
C LEU A 248 3.62 -4.73 20.30
N PRO A 249 4.90 -5.10 20.10
CA PRO A 249 5.90 -4.97 21.15
C PRO A 249 5.94 -3.54 21.68
N LEU A 250 6.13 -3.36 23.00
CA LEU A 250 6.09 -2.03 23.63
C LEU A 250 7.05 -1.04 22.95
N SER A 251 8.27 -1.49 22.64
CA SER A 251 9.27 -0.68 21.94
C SER A 251 8.81 -0.23 20.56
N ARG A 252 8.02 -1.07 19.85
CA ARG A 252 7.44 -0.70 18.55
C ARG A 252 6.30 0.30 18.75
N ALA A 253 5.35 0.01 19.64
CA ALA A 253 4.18 0.85 19.89
C ALA A 253 4.56 2.30 20.22
N GLN A 254 5.64 2.51 21.00
CA GLN A 254 6.14 3.84 21.36
C GLN A 254 6.61 4.67 20.15
N ASN A 255 6.96 4.05 19.05
CA ASN A 255 7.48 4.70 17.86
C ASN A 255 6.43 4.87 16.74
N CYS A 256 5.26 4.23 16.83
CA CYS A 256 4.27 4.22 15.76
C CYS A 256 3.80 5.62 15.32
N VAL A 257 3.63 6.56 16.27
CA VAL A 257 3.27 7.96 15.94
C VAL A 257 4.36 8.63 15.10
N LEU A 258 5.63 8.36 15.40
CA LEU A 258 6.76 8.91 14.63
C LEU A 258 6.86 8.27 13.25
N GLU A 259 6.61 6.96 13.14
CA GLU A 259 6.57 6.24 11.86
C GLU A 259 5.47 6.82 10.97
N TYR A 260 4.24 6.94 11.48
CA TYR A 260 3.13 7.52 10.72
C TYR A 260 3.41 8.96 10.29
N ARG A 261 3.91 9.83 11.18
CA ARG A 261 4.28 11.21 10.83
C ARG A 261 5.36 11.27 9.75
N SER A 262 6.27 10.30 9.72
CA SER A 262 7.30 10.22 8.68
C SER A 262 6.70 9.82 7.34
N LEU A 263 5.75 8.88 7.33
CA LEU A 263 4.98 8.49 6.16
C LEU A 263 4.18 9.68 5.60
N VAL A 264 3.43 10.40 6.45
CA VAL A 264 2.68 11.60 6.05
C VAL A 264 3.58 12.59 5.34
N ARG A 265 4.74 12.94 5.94
CA ARG A 265 5.69 13.88 5.34
C ARG A 265 6.25 13.38 4.00
N ALA A 266 6.49 12.08 3.86
CA ALA A 266 6.96 11.50 2.61
C ALA A 266 5.87 11.61 1.53
N PHE A 267 4.64 11.23 1.86
CA PHE A 267 3.49 11.32 0.95
C PHE A 267 3.22 12.76 0.51
N GLU A 268 3.15 13.70 1.44
CA GLU A 268 2.92 15.13 1.16
C GLU A 268 3.98 15.72 0.23
N LYS A 269 5.23 15.30 0.37
CA LYS A 269 6.33 15.79 -0.48
C LYS A 269 6.38 15.15 -1.85
N GLN A 270 6.13 13.84 -1.93
CA GLN A 270 6.37 13.06 -3.15
C GLN A 270 5.10 12.97 -4.01
N ILE A 271 3.95 12.77 -3.40
CA ILE A 271 2.66 12.53 -4.08
C ILE A 271 1.73 13.74 -3.92
N GLY A 272 1.78 14.44 -2.78
CA GLY A 272 0.94 15.60 -2.49
C GLY A 272 0.85 16.65 -3.61
N PRO A 273 1.95 16.98 -4.35
CA PRO A 273 1.89 17.90 -5.50
C PRO A 273 0.96 17.44 -6.63
N TYR A 274 0.64 16.16 -6.69
CA TYR A 274 -0.24 15.56 -7.70
C TYR A 274 -1.66 15.33 -7.17
N VAL A 275 -1.95 15.65 -5.91
CA VAL A 275 -3.26 15.41 -5.30
C VAL A 275 -4.16 16.61 -5.46
N ASP A 276 -5.36 16.40 -6.03
CA ASP A 276 -6.44 17.37 -6.02
C ASP A 276 -7.10 17.41 -4.63
N GLN A 277 -6.84 18.48 -3.90
CA GLN A 277 -7.29 18.63 -2.51
C GLN A 277 -8.81 18.72 -2.35
N GLN A 278 -9.53 19.18 -3.38
CA GLN A 278 -11.00 19.25 -3.33
C GLN A 278 -11.60 17.84 -3.49
N MET A 279 -11.09 17.07 -4.44
CA MET A 279 -11.52 15.68 -4.65
C MET A 279 -11.11 14.79 -3.47
N ALA A 280 -9.93 15.01 -2.90
CA ALA A 280 -9.46 14.25 -1.73
C ALA A 280 -10.41 14.41 -0.54
N ARG A 281 -10.87 15.63 -0.24
CA ARG A 281 -11.86 15.84 0.83
C ARG A 281 -13.17 15.09 0.58
N HIS A 282 -13.61 14.97 -0.66
CA HIS A 282 -14.81 14.17 -0.98
C HIS A 282 -14.59 12.69 -0.66
N VAL A 283 -13.43 12.17 -0.94
CA VAL A 283 -13.06 10.78 -0.61
C VAL A 283 -13.02 10.55 0.91
N ASP A 284 -12.45 11.51 1.65
CA ASP A 284 -12.35 11.45 3.12
C ASP A 284 -13.74 11.48 3.79
N ASP A 285 -14.68 12.24 3.22
CA ASP A 285 -16.05 12.41 3.74
C ASP A 285 -17.01 11.28 3.32
N THR A 286 -16.60 10.39 2.39
CA THR A 286 -17.45 9.31 1.88
C THR A 286 -17.40 8.09 2.81
N ASP A 287 -18.59 7.58 3.17
CA ASP A 287 -18.71 6.32 3.90
C ASP A 287 -18.59 5.12 2.94
N TRP A 288 -17.35 4.71 2.69
CA TRP A 288 -17.03 3.58 1.80
C TRP A 288 -17.60 2.25 2.25
N VAL A 289 -17.90 2.09 3.53
CA VAL A 289 -18.50 0.85 4.07
C VAL A 289 -19.98 0.79 3.76
N SER A 290 -20.73 1.86 4.04
CA SER A 290 -22.17 1.89 3.74
C SER A 290 -22.47 1.85 2.25
N THR A 291 -21.57 2.39 1.41
CA THR A 291 -21.69 2.25 -0.06
C THR A 291 -21.66 0.79 -0.52
N LEU A 292 -20.92 -0.03 0.18
CA LEU A 292 -20.84 -1.47 -0.08
C LEU A 292 -22.01 -2.26 0.54
N GLU A 293 -22.55 -1.80 1.69
CA GLU A 293 -23.66 -2.46 2.39
C GLU A 293 -25.03 -2.13 1.80
N THR A 294 -25.27 -0.88 1.40
CA THR A 294 -26.58 -0.43 0.88
C THR A 294 -26.91 -0.94 -0.51
N LYS A 295 -25.94 -1.50 -1.21
CA LYS A 295 -26.14 -2.16 -2.51
C LYS A 295 -26.29 -3.68 -2.38
N ALA A 296 -26.29 -4.23 -1.16
CA ALA A 296 -26.70 -5.60 -0.92
C ALA A 296 -28.23 -5.72 -1.11
N PRO A 297 -28.73 -6.78 -1.78
CA PRO A 297 -30.15 -6.97 -1.99
C PRO A 297 -30.88 -7.24 -0.68
#